data_f1f669caacc6619784f3684bdb07e9da
#
_entry.id   f1f669caacc6619784f3684bdb07e9da
#
_cell.length_a   1.000
_cell.length_b   1.000
_cell.length_c   1.000
_cell.angle_alpha   90.00
_cell.angle_beta   90.00
_cell.angle_gamma   90.00
#
_symmetry.space_group_name_H-M   'P 1'
#
loop_
_entity.id
_entity.type
_entity.pdbx_description
1 polymer ?
#
loop_
_entity_poly.entity_id
_entity_poly.type
_entity_poly.pdbx_seq_one_letter_code
_entity_poly.pdbx_strand_id
1 'polypeptide(L)'
;MRVVVGMMFLACLTATPVAASEDGTPLARTPSEMSGAEIDAYNEGRMATDPGYIRCRRIEQAGSLVKKLRVCNTNAEWRRITDKGNQEARDSMETLARGWSQSQEPAGTTMREVRPQ
;
A
#
# COMPACT_ATOMS: atom_id res chain seq x y z
N MET A 1 57.17 9.98 46.86
CA MET A 1 55.89 9.33 46.63
C MET A 1 55.12 10.11 45.59
N ARG A 2 55.08 9.64 44.33
CA ARG A 2 54.35 10.27 43.21
C ARG A 2 53.15 9.39 42.92
N VAL A 3 51.95 9.89 43.24
CA VAL A 3 50.66 9.24 42.92
C VAL A 3 50.28 9.66 41.52
N VAL A 4 50.32 8.71 40.58
CA VAL A 4 49.81 8.89 39.20
C VAL A 4 48.33 8.51 39.23
N VAL A 5 47.46 9.52 39.12
CA VAL A 5 46.01 9.34 38.95
C VAL A 5 45.76 9.06 37.49
N GLY A 6 45.46 7.81 37.17
CA GLY A 6 45.04 7.38 35.81
C GLY A 6 43.61 7.83 35.55
N MET A 7 43.46 8.73 34.61
CA MET A 7 42.16 9.24 34.14
C MET A 7 41.64 8.31 33.03
N MET A 8 40.68 7.48 33.42
CA MET A 8 40.03 6.51 32.52
C MET A 8 38.95 7.22 31.73
N PHE A 9 39.24 7.52 30.47
CA PHE A 9 38.23 8.09 29.54
C PHE A 9 37.27 6.99 29.10
N LEU A 10 36.04 7.05 29.60
CA LEU A 10 34.93 6.23 29.19
C LEU A 10 34.34 6.87 27.90
N ALA A 11 34.67 6.32 26.72
CA ALA A 11 34.10 6.73 25.45
C ALA A 11 32.67 6.20 25.36
N CYS A 12 31.70 7.08 25.61
CA CYS A 12 30.28 6.80 25.27
C CYS A 12 30.09 6.84 23.75
N LEU A 13 29.96 5.67 23.13
CA LEU A 13 29.44 5.57 21.78
C LEU A 13 27.96 5.91 21.82
N THR A 14 27.61 7.14 21.45
CA THR A 14 26.24 7.53 21.17
C THR A 14 25.86 6.99 19.79
N ALA A 15 25.13 5.87 19.74
CA ALA A 15 24.47 5.43 18.53
C ALA A 15 23.36 6.44 18.20
N THR A 16 23.57 7.27 17.19
CA THR A 16 22.51 8.10 16.61
C THR A 16 21.55 7.18 15.89
N PRO A 17 20.23 7.21 16.22
CA PRO A 17 19.25 6.53 15.39
C PRO A 17 19.26 7.20 14.03
N VAL A 18 19.57 6.46 12.97
CA VAL A 18 19.32 6.86 11.60
C VAL A 18 17.79 6.89 11.46
N ALA A 19 17.21 8.07 11.60
CA ALA A 19 15.84 8.29 11.20
C ALA A 19 15.79 8.02 9.69
N ALA A 20 15.12 6.95 9.29
CA ALA A 20 14.72 6.75 7.91
C ALA A 20 13.87 7.97 7.56
N SER A 21 14.39 8.84 6.73
CA SER A 21 13.64 9.94 6.14
C SER A 21 12.59 9.30 5.23
N GLU A 22 11.38 9.07 5.76
CA GLU A 22 10.22 9.02 4.92
C GLU A 22 10.09 10.43 4.34
N ASP A 23 10.47 10.57 3.07
CA ASP A 23 10.32 11.80 2.29
C ASP A 23 8.82 12.10 2.08
N GLY A 24 8.16 12.44 3.15
CA GLY A 24 6.82 12.96 3.17
C GLY A 24 6.84 14.31 3.84
N THR A 25 7.16 15.38 3.09
CA THR A 25 6.72 16.72 3.50
C THR A 25 5.23 16.61 3.78
N PRO A 26 4.77 16.84 5.02
CA PRO A 26 3.36 16.69 5.34
C PRO A 26 2.57 17.64 4.43
N LEU A 27 1.71 17.06 3.59
CA LEU A 27 0.82 17.84 2.73
C LEU A 27 -0.20 18.55 3.64
N ALA A 28 -0.33 19.85 3.46
CA ALA A 28 -1.28 20.65 4.24
C ALA A 28 -2.74 20.24 3.96
N ARG A 29 -3.00 19.63 2.80
CA ARG A 29 -4.31 19.11 2.36
C ARG A 29 -4.13 17.81 1.57
N THR A 30 -5.23 17.05 1.44
CA THR A 30 -5.21 15.86 0.61
C THR A 30 -4.97 16.24 -0.86
N PRO A 31 -4.15 15.49 -1.60
CA PRO A 31 -3.82 15.82 -3.00
C PRO A 31 -5.07 15.97 -3.90
N SER A 32 -6.15 15.25 -3.60
CA SER A 32 -7.40 15.33 -4.36
C SER A 32 -8.14 16.65 -4.20
N GLU A 33 -7.89 17.38 -3.09
CA GLU A 33 -8.48 18.69 -2.80
C GLU A 33 -7.63 19.85 -3.32
N MET A 34 -6.40 19.57 -3.76
CA MET A 34 -5.50 20.56 -4.33
C MET A 34 -5.91 20.92 -5.76
N SER A 35 -5.78 22.20 -6.11
CA SER A 35 -5.92 22.65 -7.48
C SER A 35 -4.77 22.14 -8.37
N GLY A 36 -4.93 22.19 -9.69
CA GLY A 36 -3.86 21.83 -10.62
C GLY A 36 -2.61 22.67 -10.38
N ALA A 37 -2.75 23.99 -10.22
CA ALA A 37 -1.63 24.89 -10.00
C ALA A 37 -0.87 24.60 -8.67
N GLU A 38 -1.58 24.23 -7.61
CA GLU A 38 -0.96 23.84 -6.33
C GLU A 38 -0.18 22.52 -6.47
N ILE A 39 -0.70 21.55 -7.26
CA ILE A 39 -0.02 20.29 -7.55
C ILE A 39 1.23 20.55 -8.41
N ASP A 40 1.11 21.40 -9.41
CA ASP A 40 2.25 21.73 -10.28
C ASP A 40 3.37 22.41 -9.46
N ALA A 41 3.00 23.37 -8.60
CA ALA A 41 3.95 24.00 -7.69
C ALA A 41 4.59 23.01 -6.69
N TYR A 42 3.81 22.07 -6.17
CA TYR A 42 4.32 21.03 -5.27
C TYR A 42 5.27 20.07 -5.99
N ASN A 43 4.99 19.75 -7.24
CA ASN A 43 5.80 18.85 -8.07
C ASN A 43 7.04 19.54 -8.64
N GLU A 44 7.13 20.86 -8.55
CA GLU A 44 8.27 21.62 -9.07
C GLU A 44 9.58 21.13 -8.44
N GLY A 45 10.57 20.84 -9.27
CA GLY A 45 11.84 20.26 -8.83
C GLY A 45 11.82 18.78 -8.46
N ARG A 46 10.66 18.09 -8.52
CA ARG A 46 10.55 16.65 -8.28
C ARG A 46 10.54 15.88 -9.60
N MET A 47 11.20 14.73 -9.60
CA MET A 47 11.13 13.83 -10.76
C MET A 47 9.77 13.12 -10.80
N ALA A 48 9.26 12.85 -12.00
CA ALA A 48 7.98 12.13 -12.16
C ALA A 48 7.95 10.72 -11.55
N THR A 49 9.12 10.15 -11.26
CA THR A 49 9.30 8.85 -10.60
C THR A 49 9.46 8.95 -9.09
N ASP A 50 9.59 10.17 -8.56
CA ASP A 50 9.74 10.42 -7.13
C ASP A 50 8.52 9.85 -6.35
N PRO A 51 8.73 9.18 -5.20
CA PRO A 51 7.64 8.69 -4.36
C PRO A 51 6.66 9.78 -3.92
N GLY A 52 7.16 11.00 -3.69
CA GLY A 52 6.36 12.15 -3.28
C GLY A 52 5.68 12.90 -4.44
N TYR A 53 6.00 12.59 -5.71
CA TYR A 53 5.38 13.24 -6.86
C TYR A 53 3.88 12.96 -6.91
N ILE A 54 3.05 14.01 -6.98
CA ILE A 54 1.60 13.88 -7.04
C ILE A 54 1.17 13.62 -8.49
N ARG A 55 0.42 12.55 -8.68
CA ARG A 55 -0.19 12.17 -9.96
C ARG A 55 -1.70 12.05 -9.83
N CYS A 56 -2.41 12.70 -10.76
CA CYS A 56 -3.87 12.64 -10.82
C CYS A 56 -4.34 11.62 -11.87
N ARG A 57 -5.39 10.87 -11.55
CA ARG A 57 -6.09 9.97 -12.47
C ARG A 57 -7.58 10.30 -12.48
N ARG A 58 -8.23 10.05 -13.60
CA ARG A 58 -9.69 10.11 -13.72
C ARG A 58 -10.24 8.70 -13.57
N ILE A 59 -11.08 8.51 -12.57
CA ILE A 59 -11.70 7.22 -12.26
C ILE A 59 -13.17 7.32 -12.61
N GLU A 60 -13.74 6.28 -13.20
CA GLU A 60 -15.17 6.21 -13.46
C GLU A 60 -15.92 6.08 -12.14
N GLN A 61 -16.96 6.89 -11.96
CA GLN A 61 -17.79 6.82 -10.78
C GLN A 61 -18.75 5.64 -10.90
N ALA A 62 -18.79 4.77 -9.89
CA ALA A 62 -19.72 3.66 -9.85
C ALA A 62 -21.16 4.15 -10.03
N GLY A 63 -21.89 3.53 -10.99
CA GLY A 63 -23.27 3.91 -11.30
C GLY A 63 -23.43 5.04 -12.33
N SER A 64 -22.32 5.56 -12.89
CA SER A 64 -22.37 6.56 -13.95
C SER A 64 -21.35 6.30 -15.05
N LEU A 65 -21.82 6.14 -16.28
CA LEU A 65 -20.96 5.97 -17.46
C LEU A 65 -20.32 7.29 -17.93
N VAL A 66 -20.79 8.43 -17.45
CA VAL A 66 -20.39 9.76 -17.93
C VAL A 66 -19.56 10.52 -16.92
N LYS A 67 -19.82 10.32 -15.62
CA LYS A 67 -19.13 11.07 -14.55
C LYS A 67 -17.80 10.43 -14.23
N LYS A 68 -16.73 11.22 -14.37
CA LYS A 68 -15.37 10.84 -13.96
C LYS A 68 -14.96 11.66 -12.76
N LEU A 69 -14.48 10.98 -11.72
CA LEU A 69 -13.93 11.59 -10.53
C LEU A 69 -12.42 11.78 -10.71
N ARG A 70 -11.91 12.98 -10.42
CA ARG A 70 -10.47 13.23 -10.38
C ARG A 70 -9.95 12.82 -9.01
N VAL A 71 -9.01 11.88 -8.98
CA VAL A 71 -8.33 11.44 -7.78
C VAL A 71 -6.83 11.69 -7.94
N CYS A 72 -6.25 12.39 -6.99
CA CYS A 72 -4.83 12.72 -6.96
C CYS A 72 -4.19 12.11 -5.72
N ASN A 73 -3.08 11.41 -5.90
CA ASN A 73 -2.28 10.82 -4.83
C ASN A 73 -0.80 10.90 -5.19
N THR A 74 0.06 10.75 -4.19
CA THR A 74 1.49 10.58 -4.42
C THR A 74 1.77 9.25 -5.11
N ASN A 75 2.91 9.13 -5.78
CA ASN A 75 3.33 7.86 -6.38
C ASN A 75 3.46 6.74 -5.35
N ALA A 76 3.88 7.05 -4.12
CA ALA A 76 3.94 6.10 -3.02
C ALA A 76 2.55 5.57 -2.68
N GLU A 77 1.56 6.45 -2.58
CA GLU A 77 0.18 6.08 -2.28
C GLU A 77 -0.46 5.28 -3.41
N TRP A 78 -0.22 5.66 -4.67
CA TRP A 78 -0.67 4.87 -5.81
C TRP A 78 -0.12 3.44 -5.81
N ARG A 79 1.14 3.26 -5.40
CA ARG A 79 1.73 1.92 -5.24
C ARG A 79 1.02 1.13 -4.15
N ARG A 80 0.79 1.72 -2.97
CA ARG A 80 0.04 1.06 -1.88
C ARG A 80 -1.35 0.60 -2.32
N ILE A 81 -2.08 1.47 -3.04
CA ILE A 81 -3.41 1.14 -3.57
C ILE A 81 -3.33 -0.04 -4.54
N THR A 82 -2.35 -0.05 -5.43
CA THR A 82 -2.15 -1.12 -6.41
C THR A 82 -1.77 -2.43 -5.71
N ASP A 83 -0.84 -2.39 -4.77
CA ASP A 83 -0.38 -3.56 -4.04
C ASP A 83 -1.51 -4.19 -3.21
N LYS A 84 -2.30 -3.35 -2.54
CA LYS A 84 -3.49 -3.80 -1.80
C LYS A 84 -4.51 -4.45 -2.73
N GLY A 85 -4.83 -3.84 -3.87
CA GLY A 85 -5.75 -4.41 -4.85
C GLY A 85 -5.26 -5.75 -5.41
N ASN A 86 -3.97 -5.87 -5.69
CA ASN A 86 -3.35 -7.12 -6.13
C ASN A 86 -3.43 -8.22 -5.06
N GLN A 87 -3.23 -7.85 -3.79
CA GLN A 87 -3.34 -8.79 -2.68
C GLN A 87 -4.77 -9.27 -2.51
N GLU A 88 -5.74 -8.37 -2.49
CA GLU A 88 -7.17 -8.71 -2.40
C GLU A 88 -7.62 -9.62 -3.55
N ALA A 89 -7.11 -9.38 -4.77
CA ALA A 89 -7.40 -10.24 -5.92
C ALA A 89 -6.84 -11.66 -5.72
N ARG A 90 -5.62 -11.80 -5.21
CA ARG A 90 -5.02 -13.11 -4.91
C ARG A 90 -5.79 -13.86 -3.85
N ASP A 91 -6.15 -13.17 -2.76
CA ASP A 91 -6.92 -13.77 -1.65
C ASP A 91 -8.30 -14.24 -2.11
N SER A 92 -8.94 -13.47 -3.01
CA SER A 92 -10.22 -13.85 -3.62
C SER A 92 -10.08 -15.09 -4.50
N MET A 93 -9.04 -15.17 -5.33
CA MET A 93 -8.79 -16.33 -6.18
C MET A 93 -8.48 -17.59 -5.35
N GLU A 94 -7.71 -17.44 -4.28
CA GLU A 94 -7.41 -18.56 -3.38
C GLU A 94 -8.67 -19.06 -2.67
N THR A 95 -9.54 -18.15 -2.21
CA THR A 95 -10.81 -18.49 -1.58
C THR A 95 -11.72 -19.24 -2.55
N LEU A 96 -11.81 -18.80 -3.80
CA LEU A 96 -12.56 -19.49 -4.86
C LEU A 96 -11.99 -20.88 -5.14
N ALA A 97 -10.66 -21.00 -5.25
CA ALA A 97 -10.00 -22.28 -5.49
C ALA A 97 -10.27 -23.30 -4.37
N ARG A 98 -10.25 -22.87 -3.11
CA ARG A 98 -10.62 -23.70 -1.96
C ARG A 98 -12.08 -24.12 -1.99
N GLY A 99 -12.99 -23.19 -2.34
CA GLY A 99 -14.42 -23.48 -2.49
C GLY A 99 -14.70 -24.54 -3.54
N TRP A 100 -14.01 -24.47 -4.68
CA TRP A 100 -14.12 -25.48 -5.76
C TRP A 100 -13.65 -26.86 -5.33
N SER A 101 -12.55 -26.97 -4.60
CA SER A 101 -12.03 -28.25 -4.12
C SER A 101 -12.94 -28.88 -3.06
N GLN A 102 -13.67 -28.10 -2.29
CA GLN A 102 -14.63 -28.61 -1.30
C GLN A 102 -16.01 -28.96 -1.90
N SER A 103 -16.38 -28.34 -3.02
CA SER A 103 -17.65 -28.62 -3.71
C SER A 103 -17.57 -29.81 -4.66
N GLN A 104 -16.38 -30.37 -4.90
CA GLN A 104 -16.20 -31.65 -5.56
C GLN A 104 -16.45 -32.77 -4.55
N GLU A 105 -17.70 -32.97 -4.15
CA GLU A 105 -18.11 -34.25 -3.55
C GLU A 105 -17.79 -35.35 -4.54
N PRO A 106 -17.18 -36.47 -4.09
CA PRO A 106 -16.91 -37.59 -4.98
C PRO A 106 -18.24 -38.04 -5.58
N ALA A 107 -18.34 -37.95 -6.91
CA ALA A 107 -19.49 -38.43 -7.64
C ALA A 107 -19.71 -39.93 -7.31
N GLY A 108 -20.66 -40.21 -6.46
CA GLY A 108 -20.97 -41.58 -6.07
C GLY A 108 -21.65 -41.80 -4.73
N THR A 109 -21.70 -40.82 -3.85
CA THR A 109 -22.26 -41.04 -2.50
C THR A 109 -23.76 -40.67 -2.36
N THR A 110 -24.41 -40.11 -3.38
CA THR A 110 -25.83 -39.68 -3.29
C THR A 110 -26.79 -40.49 -4.16
N MET A 111 -26.34 -41.50 -4.88
CA MET A 111 -27.24 -42.49 -5.50
C MET A 111 -27.63 -43.54 -4.46
N ARG A 112 -28.50 -43.18 -3.54
CA ARG A 112 -29.24 -44.14 -2.75
C ARG A 112 -30.15 -44.88 -3.71
N GLU A 113 -29.73 -46.09 -4.09
CA GLU A 113 -30.53 -46.99 -4.90
C GLU A 113 -31.91 -47.20 -4.24
N VAL A 114 -32.92 -46.57 -4.83
CA VAL A 114 -34.32 -46.84 -4.45
C VAL A 114 -34.70 -48.20 -5.05
N ARG A 115 -34.61 -49.24 -4.25
CA ARG A 115 -35.09 -50.57 -4.62
C ARG A 115 -36.61 -50.57 -4.66
N PRO A 116 -37.28 -50.81 -5.80
CA PRO A 116 -38.73 -50.95 -5.87
C PRO A 116 -39.15 -52.24 -5.14
N GLN A 117 -40.17 -52.13 -4.30
CA GLN A 117 -40.86 -53.28 -3.70
C GLN A 117 -41.87 -53.88 -4.68
#